data_f9dbb37db7de03b07bf6eeecb8f381f4
#
_entry.id   f9dbb37db7de03b07bf6eeecb8f381f4
#
_cell.length_a   1.000
_cell.length_b   1.000
_cell.length_c   1.000
_cell.angle_alpha   90.00
_cell.angle_beta   90.00
_cell.angle_gamma   90.00
#
_symmetry.space_group_name_H-M   'P 1'
#
loop_
_entity.id
_entity.type
_entity.pdbx_description
1 polymer ?
#
loop_
_entity_poly.entity_id
_entity_poly.type
_entity_poly.pdbx_seq_one_letter_code
_entity_poly.pdbx_strand_id
1 'polypeptide(L)'
;MSGGAGPDGGRILTTSPGEIAEQKAILRGHMREIRAEAAARDPDAAIRLAARFPARLFERYGPVVAGTVAIRDELDAAPLLARLEGLGARIVLPRIETDGAMTFRDPAGAPLEKGPLGLAQPSGEAEIVRPNLVLAPLLAFDLRGRRLGYGKGYYDQAIARLRATGRVFYLGLAYAQQQVDAVPIAPHDLLLDWVETPRGSIPLFLGRAVGR
;
A
#
# COMPACT_ATOMS: atom_id res chain seq x y z
N MET A 1 57.36 10.14 -24.02
CA MET A 1 56.19 9.32 -24.39
C MET A 1 55.47 8.96 -23.11
N SER A 2 54.46 9.71 -22.79
CA SER A 2 53.68 9.59 -21.55
C SER A 2 52.28 9.18 -21.95
N GLY A 3 51.93 7.91 -21.70
CA GLY A 3 50.60 7.40 -21.91
C GLY A 3 49.72 7.71 -20.70
N GLY A 4 48.81 8.66 -20.85
CA GLY A 4 47.80 8.96 -19.86
C GLY A 4 46.72 7.92 -19.90
N ALA A 5 46.53 7.17 -18.78
CA ALA A 5 45.34 6.36 -18.54
C ALA A 5 44.19 7.32 -18.19
N GLY A 6 43.14 7.30 -19.01
CA GLY A 6 41.91 8.03 -18.74
C GLY A 6 41.17 7.43 -17.55
N PRO A 7 40.34 8.25 -16.83
CA PRO A 7 39.61 7.74 -15.68
C PRO A 7 38.55 6.72 -16.10
N ASP A 8 38.61 5.60 -15.44
CA ASP A 8 37.64 4.50 -15.53
C ASP A 8 36.22 5.04 -15.28
N GLY A 9 35.41 5.04 -16.36
CA GLY A 9 34.03 5.48 -16.28
C GLY A 9 33.23 4.57 -15.36
N GLY A 10 32.90 5.08 -14.18
CA GLY A 10 32.13 4.38 -13.17
C GLY A 10 30.89 3.73 -13.78
N ARG A 11 30.93 2.42 -13.96
CA ARG A 11 29.85 1.58 -14.44
C ARG A 11 28.75 1.66 -13.40
N ILE A 12 27.71 2.44 -13.68
CA ILE A 12 26.48 2.42 -12.89
C ILE A 12 25.94 0.99 -13.05
N LEU A 13 26.07 0.17 -12.01
CA LEU A 13 25.49 -1.16 -11.95
C LEU A 13 23.97 -1.00 -11.93
N THR A 14 23.35 -1.04 -13.09
CA THR A 14 21.89 -1.08 -13.21
C THR A 14 21.43 -2.48 -12.84
N THR A 15 20.75 -2.62 -11.71
CA THR A 15 20.15 -3.89 -11.26
C THR A 15 19.16 -4.36 -12.33
N SER A 16 19.32 -5.58 -12.81
CA SER A 16 18.44 -6.16 -13.82
C SER A 16 17.03 -6.40 -13.29
N PRO A 17 15.99 -6.44 -14.15
CA PRO A 17 14.65 -6.79 -13.71
C PRO A 17 14.55 -8.14 -12.98
N GLY A 18 15.36 -9.12 -13.37
CA GLY A 18 15.45 -10.43 -12.71
C GLY A 18 16.01 -10.33 -11.29
N GLU A 19 17.09 -9.60 -11.11
CA GLU A 19 17.69 -9.37 -9.77
C GLU A 19 16.72 -8.60 -8.85
N ILE A 20 15.98 -7.61 -9.36
CA ILE A 20 14.96 -6.91 -8.59
C ILE A 20 13.85 -7.87 -8.15
N ALA A 21 13.40 -8.76 -9.04
CA ALA A 21 12.36 -9.74 -8.73
C ALA A 21 12.82 -10.72 -7.64
N GLU A 22 14.05 -11.19 -7.72
CA GLU A 22 14.66 -12.08 -6.72
C GLU A 22 14.80 -11.39 -5.35
N GLN A 23 15.35 -10.17 -5.32
CA GLN A 23 15.47 -9.38 -4.09
C GLN A 23 14.09 -9.15 -3.44
N LYS A 24 13.06 -8.83 -4.25
CA LYS A 24 11.69 -8.70 -3.77
C LYS A 24 11.14 -10.02 -3.21
N ALA A 25 11.49 -11.17 -3.80
CA ALA A 25 11.04 -12.47 -3.33
C ALA A 25 11.64 -12.82 -1.97
N ILE A 26 12.95 -12.62 -1.80
CA ILE A 26 13.68 -12.82 -0.53
C ILE A 26 13.08 -11.91 0.55
N LEU A 27 12.95 -10.61 0.26
CA LEU A 27 12.41 -9.65 1.21
C LEU A 27 10.96 -10.00 1.62
N ARG A 28 10.11 -10.50 0.70
CA ARG A 28 8.76 -10.96 1.04
C ARG A 28 8.76 -12.12 2.04
N GLY A 29 9.69 -13.07 1.90
CA GLY A 29 9.83 -14.18 2.85
C GLY A 29 10.07 -13.66 4.26
N HIS A 30 11.12 -12.88 4.43
CA HIS A 30 11.52 -12.29 5.70
C HIS A 30 10.44 -11.40 6.33
N MET A 31 9.83 -10.52 5.53
CA MET A 31 8.85 -9.57 6.05
C MET A 31 7.49 -10.19 6.41
N ARG A 32 7.15 -11.38 5.90
CA ARG A 32 6.00 -12.14 6.37
C ARG A 32 6.18 -12.59 7.82
N GLU A 33 7.37 -13.07 8.17
CA GLU A 33 7.70 -13.49 9.53
C GLU A 33 7.66 -12.31 10.50
N ILE A 34 8.31 -11.20 10.15
CA ILE A 34 8.30 -9.96 10.94
C ILE A 34 6.86 -9.46 11.17
N ARG A 35 6.02 -9.47 10.12
CA ARG A 35 4.64 -9.01 10.23
C ARG A 35 3.81 -9.93 11.12
N ALA A 36 3.97 -11.25 10.98
CA ALA A 36 3.28 -12.23 11.81
C ALA A 36 3.66 -12.06 13.30
N GLU A 37 4.95 -11.86 13.59
CA GLU A 37 5.40 -11.56 14.95
C GLU A 37 4.84 -10.24 15.48
N ALA A 38 4.82 -9.19 14.65
CA ALA A 38 4.29 -7.89 15.05
C ALA A 38 2.80 -7.99 15.37
N ALA A 39 2.02 -8.71 14.56
CA ALA A 39 0.60 -8.96 14.79
C ALA A 39 0.35 -9.74 16.09
N ALA A 40 1.11 -10.81 16.33
CA ALA A 40 0.98 -11.63 17.53
C ALA A 40 1.32 -10.87 18.83
N ARG A 41 2.30 -9.95 18.76
CA ARG A 41 2.73 -9.14 19.92
C ARG A 41 1.81 -7.97 20.24
N ASP A 42 0.93 -7.60 19.32
CA ASP A 42 0.18 -6.35 19.40
C ASP A 42 -1.28 -6.52 18.92
N PRO A 43 -2.12 -7.23 19.70
CA PRO A 43 -3.53 -7.49 19.33
C PRO A 43 -4.37 -6.22 19.22
N ASP A 44 -4.00 -5.14 19.90
CA ASP A 44 -4.73 -3.85 19.88
C ASP A 44 -4.21 -2.87 18.83
N ALA A 45 -3.30 -3.30 17.96
CA ALA A 45 -2.65 -2.44 16.96
C ALA A 45 -3.66 -1.70 16.07
N ALA A 46 -4.68 -2.39 15.60
CA ALA A 46 -5.72 -1.84 14.73
C ALA A 46 -6.54 -0.75 15.42
N ILE A 47 -6.91 -0.97 16.68
CA ILE A 47 -7.67 0.00 17.50
C ILE A 47 -6.82 1.25 17.73
N ARG A 48 -5.52 1.07 18.10
CA ARG A 48 -4.62 2.21 18.30
C ARG A 48 -4.37 2.99 17.02
N LEU A 49 -4.19 2.31 15.88
CA LEU A 49 -4.06 2.98 14.59
C LEU A 49 -5.31 3.79 14.29
N ALA A 50 -6.49 3.21 14.42
CA ALA A 50 -7.76 3.90 14.20
C ALA A 50 -7.90 5.14 15.09
N ALA A 51 -7.57 5.04 16.39
CA ALA A 51 -7.65 6.14 17.33
C ALA A 51 -6.70 7.31 16.99
N ARG A 52 -5.50 6.99 16.46
CA ARG A 52 -4.46 7.97 16.13
C ARG A 52 -4.55 8.55 14.73
N PHE A 53 -5.31 7.92 13.85
CA PHE A 53 -5.42 8.36 12.46
C PHE A 53 -5.81 9.84 12.38
N PRO A 54 -5.05 10.69 11.66
CA PRO A 54 -5.31 12.13 11.60
C PRO A 54 -6.58 12.41 10.80
N ALA A 55 -7.66 12.85 11.44
CA ALA A 55 -8.94 13.18 10.79
C ALA A 55 -8.76 14.15 9.61
N ARG A 56 -7.82 15.10 9.70
CA ARG A 56 -7.45 16.03 8.63
C ARG A 56 -7.05 15.36 7.31
N LEU A 57 -6.55 14.12 7.32
CA LEU A 57 -6.27 13.39 6.09
C LEU A 57 -7.58 13.03 5.38
N PHE A 58 -8.59 12.58 6.14
CA PHE A 58 -9.92 12.33 5.60
C PHE A 58 -10.58 13.61 5.12
N GLU A 59 -10.56 14.67 5.90
CA GLU A 59 -11.10 15.99 5.53
C GLU A 59 -10.49 16.49 4.21
N ARG A 60 -9.20 16.26 3.99
CA ARG A 60 -8.47 16.72 2.80
C ARG A 60 -8.62 15.81 1.59
N TYR A 61 -8.69 14.49 1.78
CA TYR A 61 -8.59 13.49 0.73
C TYR A 61 -9.83 12.56 0.62
N GLY A 62 -10.80 12.64 1.55
CA GLY A 62 -12.12 12.00 1.40
C GLY A 62 -12.94 12.64 0.28
N PRO A 63 -14.25 12.36 0.17
CA PRO A 63 -15.08 11.56 1.06
C PRO A 63 -15.12 10.06 0.76
N VAL A 64 -14.62 9.58 -0.41
CA VAL A 64 -14.66 8.17 -0.77
C VAL A 64 -13.34 7.49 -0.40
N VAL A 65 -13.41 6.51 0.49
CA VAL A 65 -12.25 5.80 1.02
C VAL A 65 -12.29 4.34 0.57
N ALA A 66 -11.25 3.92 -0.16
CA ALA A 66 -11.05 2.51 -0.42
C ALA A 66 -10.35 1.86 0.77
N GLY A 67 -11.06 0.97 1.44
CA GLY A 67 -10.52 0.13 2.51
C GLY A 67 -9.86 -1.13 1.98
N THR A 68 -9.54 -2.01 2.91
CA THR A 68 -9.04 -3.36 2.64
C THR A 68 -9.61 -4.32 3.67
N VAL A 69 -9.79 -5.56 3.29
CA VAL A 69 -10.12 -6.66 4.20
C VAL A 69 -8.82 -7.38 4.53
N ALA A 70 -8.48 -7.41 5.80
CA ALA A 70 -7.22 -8.01 6.26
C ALA A 70 -7.14 -9.51 5.95
N ILE A 71 -5.97 -9.95 5.52
CA ILE A 71 -5.68 -11.35 5.25
C ILE A 71 -4.58 -11.81 6.20
N ARG A 72 -4.84 -12.93 6.89
CA ARG A 72 -3.88 -13.50 7.86
C ARG A 72 -3.51 -12.49 8.93
N ASP A 73 -2.22 -12.13 8.97
CA ASP A 73 -1.54 -11.25 9.93
C ASP A 73 -1.45 -9.78 9.44
N GLU A 74 -2.24 -9.39 8.44
CA GLU A 74 -2.34 -7.98 8.05
C GLU A 74 -2.94 -7.14 9.17
N LEU A 75 -2.51 -5.88 9.23
CA LEU A 75 -3.11 -4.93 10.15
C LEU A 75 -4.57 -4.70 9.76
N ASP A 76 -5.50 -5.00 10.66
CA ASP A 76 -6.92 -4.91 10.38
C ASP A 76 -7.35 -3.45 10.19
N ALA A 77 -7.93 -3.15 9.04
CA ALA A 77 -8.44 -1.82 8.73
C ALA A 77 -9.84 -1.55 9.29
N ALA A 78 -10.57 -2.57 9.73
CA ALA A 78 -11.99 -2.45 10.11
C ALA A 78 -12.24 -1.37 11.17
N PRO A 79 -11.47 -1.24 12.28
CA PRO A 79 -11.68 -0.18 13.25
C PRO A 79 -11.47 1.23 12.67
N LEU A 80 -10.51 1.39 11.73
CA LEU A 80 -10.29 2.66 11.04
C LEU A 80 -11.42 2.98 10.08
N LEU A 81 -11.88 1.99 9.31
CA LEU A 81 -12.98 2.16 8.37
C LEU A 81 -14.27 2.56 9.08
N ALA A 82 -14.62 1.88 10.19
CA ALA A 82 -15.76 2.24 11.01
C ALA A 82 -15.68 3.67 11.56
N ARG A 83 -14.49 4.11 11.99
CA ARG A 83 -14.27 5.50 12.42
C ARG A 83 -14.47 6.48 11.27
N LEU A 84 -13.92 6.21 10.09
CA LEU A 84 -14.05 7.08 8.93
C LEU A 84 -15.49 7.16 8.43
N GLU A 85 -16.22 6.04 8.45
CA GLU A 85 -17.66 5.99 8.16
C GLU A 85 -18.46 6.86 9.13
N GLY A 86 -18.16 6.80 10.43
CA GLY A 86 -18.71 7.69 11.45
C GLY A 86 -18.39 9.19 11.22
N LEU A 87 -17.35 9.51 10.47
CA LEU A 87 -17.02 10.86 10.01
C LEU A 87 -17.65 11.22 8.67
N GLY A 88 -18.46 10.34 8.08
CA GLY A 88 -19.17 10.57 6.82
C GLY A 88 -18.44 10.03 5.58
N ALA A 89 -17.44 9.15 5.75
CA ALA A 89 -16.82 8.51 4.60
C ALA A 89 -17.75 7.50 3.92
N ARG A 90 -17.77 7.50 2.59
CA ARG A 90 -18.27 6.39 1.81
C ARG A 90 -17.16 5.35 1.67
N ILE A 91 -17.35 4.18 2.28
CA ILE A 91 -16.38 3.10 2.24
C ILE A 91 -16.60 2.23 1.02
N VAL A 92 -15.53 2.00 0.25
CA VAL A 92 -15.51 1.06 -0.87
C VAL A 92 -14.40 0.03 -0.65
N LEU A 93 -14.54 -1.16 -1.22
CA LEU A 93 -13.60 -2.26 -1.04
C LEU A 93 -13.06 -2.71 -2.40
N PRO A 94 -11.82 -3.24 -2.43
CA PRO A 94 -11.24 -3.75 -3.66
C PRO A 94 -11.95 -5.04 -4.10
N ARG A 95 -12.14 -5.16 -5.41
CA ARG A 95 -12.55 -6.39 -6.08
C ARG A 95 -11.57 -6.71 -7.20
N ILE A 96 -11.17 -7.97 -7.30
CA ILE A 96 -10.43 -8.48 -8.44
C ILE A 96 -11.45 -9.01 -9.45
N GLU A 97 -11.49 -8.40 -10.61
CA GLU A 97 -12.39 -8.74 -11.69
C GLU A 97 -11.91 -9.99 -12.44
N THR A 98 -12.76 -10.55 -13.29
CA THR A 98 -12.47 -11.78 -14.06
C THR A 98 -11.31 -11.60 -15.04
N ASP A 99 -11.08 -10.39 -15.52
CA ASP A 99 -9.95 -10.03 -16.40
C ASP A 99 -8.64 -9.74 -15.61
N GLY A 100 -8.68 -9.88 -14.28
CA GLY A 100 -7.56 -9.62 -13.39
C GLY A 100 -7.37 -8.14 -13.01
N ALA A 101 -8.21 -7.23 -13.46
CA ALA A 101 -8.20 -5.85 -13.02
C ALA A 101 -8.68 -5.74 -11.56
N MET A 102 -8.20 -4.72 -10.84
CA MET A 102 -8.76 -4.35 -9.54
C MET A 102 -9.66 -3.12 -9.71
N THR A 103 -10.91 -3.23 -9.29
CA THR A 103 -11.85 -2.13 -9.13
C THR A 103 -12.13 -1.87 -7.65
N PHE A 104 -12.78 -0.76 -7.35
CA PHE A 104 -13.27 -0.46 -6.01
C PHE A 104 -14.79 -0.36 -6.07
N ARG A 105 -15.45 -1.12 -5.21
CA ARG A 105 -16.90 -1.26 -5.23
C ARG A 105 -17.50 -0.95 -3.87
N ASP A 106 -18.68 -0.36 -3.89
CA ASP A 106 -19.48 -0.10 -2.69
C ASP A 106 -20.19 -1.40 -2.27
N PRO A 107 -19.86 -1.98 -1.12
CA PRO A 107 -20.56 -3.18 -0.67
C PRO A 107 -22.04 -2.92 -0.32
N ALA A 108 -22.43 -1.65 -0.07
CA ALA A 108 -23.80 -1.24 0.30
C ALA A 108 -24.42 -2.10 1.44
N GLY A 109 -23.57 -2.60 2.36
CA GLY A 109 -23.99 -3.49 3.44
C GLY A 109 -24.26 -4.93 3.01
N ALA A 110 -24.10 -5.29 1.74
CA ALA A 110 -24.25 -6.68 1.28
C ALA A 110 -23.09 -7.58 1.76
N PRO A 111 -23.33 -8.89 1.96
CA PRO A 111 -22.29 -9.83 2.30
C PRO A 111 -21.17 -9.84 1.22
N LEU A 112 -19.94 -9.98 1.69
CA LEU A 112 -18.80 -10.13 0.79
C LEU A 112 -18.74 -11.54 0.19
N GLU A 113 -18.36 -11.64 -1.07
CA GLU A 113 -18.15 -12.89 -1.79
C GLU A 113 -16.70 -13.37 -1.65
N LYS A 114 -16.49 -14.66 -1.84
CA LYS A 114 -15.14 -15.23 -1.92
C LYS A 114 -14.56 -14.97 -3.30
N GLY A 115 -13.57 -14.09 -3.35
CA GLY A 115 -12.82 -13.77 -4.56
C GLY A 115 -11.59 -14.66 -4.78
N PRO A 116 -10.74 -14.31 -5.76
CA PRO A 116 -9.46 -14.95 -6.01
C PRO A 116 -8.59 -14.98 -4.76
N LEU A 117 -7.82 -16.05 -4.57
CA LEU A 117 -6.94 -16.25 -3.41
C LEU A 117 -7.67 -16.32 -2.06
N GLY A 118 -9.00 -16.51 -2.07
CA GLY A 118 -9.82 -16.56 -0.86
C GLY A 118 -10.12 -15.20 -0.24
N LEU A 119 -9.86 -14.11 -0.95
CA LEU A 119 -10.15 -12.75 -0.51
C LEU A 119 -11.66 -12.52 -0.40
N ALA A 120 -12.10 -11.92 0.71
CA ALA A 120 -13.45 -11.40 0.78
C ALA A 120 -13.52 -10.09 -0.01
N GLN A 121 -14.47 -10.00 -0.92
CA GLN A 121 -14.63 -8.84 -1.84
C GLN A 121 -16.11 -8.54 -2.09
N PRO A 122 -16.47 -7.30 -2.49
CA PRO A 122 -17.84 -6.98 -2.88
C PRO A 122 -18.33 -7.82 -4.05
N SER A 123 -19.66 -7.97 -4.21
CA SER A 123 -20.27 -8.59 -5.38
C SER A 123 -19.87 -7.92 -6.70
N GLY A 124 -19.86 -8.70 -7.79
CA GLY A 124 -19.66 -8.19 -9.15
C GLY A 124 -20.74 -7.21 -9.60
N GLU A 125 -21.93 -7.26 -8.98
CA GLU A 125 -23.03 -6.35 -9.25
C GLU A 125 -22.97 -5.04 -8.42
N ALA A 126 -22.09 -4.98 -7.41
CA ALA A 126 -21.93 -3.80 -6.59
C ALA A 126 -21.42 -2.60 -7.41
N GLU A 127 -21.87 -1.39 -7.07
CA GLU A 127 -21.49 -0.16 -7.78
C GLU A 127 -19.98 0.05 -7.79
N ILE A 128 -19.41 0.31 -8.96
CA ILE A 128 -18.00 0.74 -9.08
C ILE A 128 -17.92 2.21 -8.69
N VAL A 129 -17.11 2.51 -7.70
CA VAL A 129 -16.95 3.87 -7.18
C VAL A 129 -15.48 4.24 -7.16
N ARG A 130 -15.18 5.45 -7.62
CA ARG A 130 -13.82 5.98 -7.64
C ARG A 130 -13.42 6.52 -6.27
N PRO A 131 -12.41 5.93 -5.59
CA PRO A 131 -11.92 6.46 -4.31
C PRO A 131 -11.04 7.70 -4.48
N ASN A 132 -11.03 8.53 -3.46
CA ASN A 132 -10.14 9.67 -3.32
C ASN A 132 -8.94 9.34 -2.42
N LEU A 133 -9.16 8.50 -1.40
CA LEU A 133 -8.17 7.99 -0.47
C LEU A 133 -8.17 6.47 -0.59
N VAL A 134 -7.00 5.86 -0.82
CA VAL A 134 -6.83 4.40 -0.89
C VAL A 134 -5.94 3.93 0.23
N LEU A 135 -6.47 3.07 1.08
CA LEU A 135 -5.74 2.34 2.12
C LEU A 135 -5.27 1.02 1.54
N ALA A 136 -3.97 0.75 1.57
CA ALA A 136 -3.42 -0.47 1.01
C ALA A 136 -2.61 -1.27 2.04
N PRO A 137 -2.77 -2.60 2.07
CA PRO A 137 -1.90 -3.47 2.84
C PRO A 137 -0.54 -3.58 2.16
N LEU A 138 0.48 -3.90 2.94
CA LEU A 138 1.83 -4.08 2.45
C LEU A 138 2.64 -5.06 3.33
N LEU A 139 3.76 -5.54 2.82
CA LEU A 139 4.72 -6.35 3.56
C LEU A 139 5.88 -5.52 4.10
N ALA A 140 6.36 -4.55 3.33
CA ALA A 140 7.41 -3.64 3.74
C ALA A 140 7.24 -2.26 3.09
N PHE A 141 7.80 -1.24 3.71
CA PHE A 141 7.93 0.10 3.14
C PHE A 141 9.23 0.76 3.55
N ASP A 142 9.68 1.74 2.77
CA ASP A 142 10.80 2.61 3.12
C ASP A 142 10.39 4.09 3.17
N LEU A 143 11.27 4.93 3.71
CA LEU A 143 11.02 6.37 3.85
C LEU A 143 11.00 7.15 2.52
N ARG A 144 11.33 6.49 1.40
CA ARG A 144 11.19 7.05 0.05
C ARG A 144 9.81 6.79 -0.56
N GLY A 145 8.94 6.09 0.17
CA GLY A 145 7.58 5.74 -0.25
C GLY A 145 7.49 4.49 -1.09
N ARG A 146 8.58 3.73 -1.23
CA ARG A 146 8.56 2.44 -1.91
C ARG A 146 7.86 1.44 -1.02
N ARG A 147 7.08 0.55 -1.62
CA ARG A 147 6.39 -0.51 -0.88
C ARG A 147 6.60 -1.87 -1.52
N LEU A 148 6.57 -2.89 -0.68
CA LEU A 148 6.56 -4.29 -1.09
C LEU A 148 5.16 -4.87 -0.82
N GLY A 149 4.45 -5.23 -1.88
CA GLY A 149 3.20 -5.98 -1.80
C GLY A 149 3.42 -7.47 -2.07
N TYR A 150 2.32 -8.20 -2.28
CA TYR A 150 2.33 -9.66 -2.54
C TYR A 150 2.85 -10.06 -3.92
N GLY A 151 3.11 -9.12 -4.84
CA GLY A 151 3.73 -9.38 -6.13
C GLY A 151 2.76 -9.57 -7.30
N LYS A 152 1.46 -9.32 -7.12
CA LYS A 152 0.45 -9.38 -8.20
C LYS A 152 0.28 -8.05 -8.95
N GLY A 153 0.77 -6.93 -8.41
CA GLY A 153 0.67 -5.61 -9.05
C GLY A 153 -0.72 -4.98 -9.08
N TYR A 154 -1.72 -5.58 -8.41
CA TYR A 154 -3.11 -5.10 -8.44
C TYR A 154 -3.25 -3.63 -8.04
N TYR A 155 -2.64 -3.25 -6.90
CA TYR A 155 -2.70 -1.87 -6.44
C TYR A 155 -1.95 -0.91 -7.36
N ASP A 156 -0.78 -1.28 -7.90
CA ASP A 156 -0.01 -0.41 -8.80
C ASP A 156 -0.81 -0.07 -10.04
N GLN A 157 -1.44 -1.07 -10.67
CA GLN A 157 -2.28 -0.88 -11.85
C GLN A 157 -3.54 -0.07 -11.51
N ALA A 158 -4.21 -0.35 -10.39
CA ALA A 158 -5.42 0.37 -9.99
C ALA A 158 -5.12 1.85 -9.69
N ILE A 159 -4.06 2.12 -8.91
CA ILE A 159 -3.64 3.49 -8.58
C ILE A 159 -3.18 4.24 -9.84
N ALA A 160 -2.48 3.59 -10.78
CA ALA A 160 -2.11 4.21 -12.05
C ALA A 160 -3.35 4.68 -12.83
N ARG A 161 -4.37 3.81 -12.95
CA ARG A 161 -5.66 4.16 -13.60
C ARG A 161 -6.37 5.29 -12.88
N LEU A 162 -6.44 5.27 -11.55
CA LEU A 162 -7.07 6.33 -10.78
C LEU A 162 -6.33 7.67 -10.95
N ARG A 163 -4.99 7.66 -10.95
CA ARG A 163 -4.17 8.87 -11.12
C ARG A 163 -4.27 9.46 -12.53
N ALA A 164 -4.55 8.64 -13.54
CA ALA A 164 -4.79 9.10 -14.91
C ALA A 164 -6.07 9.94 -15.05
N THR A 165 -7.07 9.73 -14.18
CA THR A 165 -8.38 10.41 -14.22
C THR A 165 -8.55 11.46 -13.13
N GLY A 166 -7.59 11.61 -12.22
CA GLY A 166 -7.63 12.61 -11.16
C GLY A 166 -6.78 12.26 -9.95
N ARG A 167 -6.81 13.12 -8.96
CA ARG A 167 -6.00 12.94 -7.75
C ARG A 167 -6.53 11.78 -6.91
N VAL A 168 -5.62 10.98 -6.39
CA VAL A 168 -5.86 9.95 -5.38
C VAL A 168 -4.70 9.96 -4.38
N PHE A 169 -5.03 9.92 -3.10
CA PHE A 169 -4.05 9.81 -2.02
C PHE A 169 -3.85 8.34 -1.67
N TYR A 170 -2.61 7.88 -1.73
CA TYR A 170 -2.25 6.48 -1.60
C TYR A 170 -1.52 6.24 -0.29
N LEU A 171 -2.18 5.59 0.65
CA LEU A 171 -1.76 5.40 2.03
C LEU A 171 -1.56 3.91 2.32
N GLY A 172 -0.38 3.57 2.86
CA GLY A 172 -0.08 2.23 3.36
C GLY A 172 -0.50 2.04 4.81
N LEU A 173 -1.08 0.89 5.12
CA LEU A 173 -1.33 0.45 6.50
C LEU A 173 -0.28 -0.61 6.87
N ALA A 174 0.45 -0.39 7.97
CA ALA A 174 1.56 -1.25 8.35
C ALA A 174 1.82 -1.24 9.85
N TYR A 175 2.39 -2.33 10.38
CA TYR A 175 3.10 -2.27 11.66
C TYR A 175 4.40 -1.51 11.48
N ALA A 176 4.87 -0.79 12.52
CA ALA A 176 6.12 -0.05 12.45
C ALA A 176 7.34 -0.92 12.11
N GLN A 177 7.32 -2.20 12.47
CA GLN A 177 8.36 -3.19 12.18
C GLN A 177 8.48 -3.54 10.70
N GLN A 178 7.50 -3.16 9.88
CA GLN A 178 7.53 -3.36 8.42
C GLN A 178 8.33 -2.28 7.68
N GLN A 179 8.86 -1.29 8.40
CA GLN A 179 9.80 -0.32 7.84
C GLN A 179 11.17 -0.96 7.61
N VAL A 180 11.73 -0.76 6.42
CA VAL A 180 13.07 -1.20 6.02
C VAL A 180 13.88 -0.03 5.45
N ASP A 181 15.21 -0.17 5.38
CA ASP A 181 16.09 0.87 4.84
C ASP A 181 15.83 1.14 3.36
N ALA A 182 15.59 0.09 2.58
CA ALA A 182 15.28 0.20 1.16
C ALA A 182 14.42 -0.97 0.67
N VAL A 183 13.37 -0.64 -0.10
CA VAL A 183 12.58 -1.61 -0.85
C VAL A 183 13.08 -1.63 -2.30
N PRO A 184 13.43 -2.80 -2.88
CA PRO A 184 13.76 -2.89 -4.31
C PRO A 184 12.59 -2.40 -5.17
N ILE A 185 12.86 -1.56 -6.16
CA ILE A 185 11.83 -0.91 -6.99
C ILE A 185 12.00 -1.27 -8.46
N ALA A 186 10.89 -1.58 -9.12
CA ALA A 186 10.79 -1.72 -10.57
C ALA A 186 10.13 -0.45 -11.18
N PRO A 187 10.32 -0.18 -12.49
CA PRO A 187 9.81 1.03 -13.12
C PRO A 187 8.29 1.28 -13.01
N HIS A 188 7.52 0.21 -12.85
CA HIS A 188 6.05 0.26 -12.74
C HIS A 188 5.54 0.32 -11.31
N ASP A 189 6.41 0.23 -10.30
CA ASP A 189 6.00 0.33 -8.89
C ASP A 189 5.64 1.78 -8.55
N LEU A 190 4.50 1.96 -7.89
CA LEU A 190 4.03 3.28 -7.49
C LEU A 190 4.39 3.57 -6.03
N LEU A 191 4.77 4.82 -5.78
CA LEU A 191 5.12 5.27 -4.45
C LEU A 191 3.88 5.61 -3.64
N LEU A 192 3.93 5.26 -2.35
CA LEU A 192 2.98 5.72 -1.33
C LEU A 192 3.14 7.23 -1.09
N ASP A 193 2.06 7.90 -0.73
CA ASP A 193 2.09 9.27 -0.24
C ASP A 193 2.27 9.32 1.28
N TRP A 194 1.86 8.23 1.99
CA TRP A 194 1.80 8.17 3.44
C TRP A 194 1.81 6.72 3.94
N VAL A 195 2.32 6.49 5.14
CA VAL A 195 2.11 5.24 5.88
C VAL A 195 1.53 5.57 7.25
N GLU A 196 0.49 4.84 7.63
CA GLU A 196 -0.07 4.88 8.97
C GLU A 196 0.29 3.61 9.72
N THR A 197 0.77 3.79 10.96
CA THR A 197 1.15 2.69 11.83
C THR A 197 0.49 2.84 13.20
N PRO A 198 0.38 1.77 14.03
CA PRO A 198 -0.08 1.89 15.41
C PRO A 198 0.77 2.81 16.28
N ARG A 199 2.00 3.15 15.83
CA ARG A 199 2.92 4.08 16.52
C ARG A 199 2.76 5.52 16.05
N GLY A 200 2.18 5.75 14.88
CA GLY A 200 1.94 7.08 14.32
C GLY A 200 2.10 7.14 12.81
N SER A 201 1.93 8.32 12.31
CA SER A 201 1.90 8.69 10.90
C SER A 201 3.29 8.97 10.34
N ILE A 202 3.56 8.49 9.14
CA ILE A 202 4.83 8.69 8.41
C ILE A 202 4.52 9.36 7.07
N PRO A 203 4.66 10.70 6.95
CA PRO A 203 4.48 11.42 5.70
C PRO A 203 5.68 11.16 4.77
N LEU A 204 5.42 10.63 3.56
CA LEU A 204 6.46 10.22 2.62
C LEU A 204 6.72 11.26 1.52
N PHE A 205 5.81 12.19 1.30
CA PHE A 205 5.97 13.26 0.33
C PHE A 205 7.04 14.30 0.73
N LEU A 206 7.33 14.45 2.04
CA LEU A 206 8.36 15.35 2.54
C LEU A 206 9.77 14.89 2.14
N GLY A 207 10.02 13.58 2.10
CA GLY A 207 11.29 13.01 1.65
C GLY A 207 11.57 13.19 0.16
N ARG A 208 10.53 13.44 -0.66
CA ARG A 208 10.68 13.68 -2.11
C ARG A 208 11.15 15.10 -2.45
N ALA A 209 10.94 16.06 -1.55
CA ALA A 209 11.34 17.46 -1.74
C ALA A 209 12.84 17.71 -1.47
N VAL A 210 13.52 16.81 -0.76
CA VAL A 210 14.93 16.96 -0.33
C VAL A 210 15.91 16.31 -1.33
N GLY A 211 15.43 15.59 -2.35
CA GLY A 211 16.21 14.82 -3.30
C GLY A 211 16.19 15.36 -4.74
N ARG A 212 16.05 16.68 -4.94
CA ARG A 212 16.28 17.35 -6.24
C ARG A 212 17.57 18.12 -6.24
#